data_ca979e992c90a6c4896a8621d25e6bc2
#
_entry.id   ca979e992c90a6c4896a8621d25e6bc2
#
_cell.length_a   1.000
_cell.length_b   1.000
_cell.length_c   1.000
_cell.angle_alpha   90.00
_cell.angle_beta   90.00
_cell.angle_gamma   90.00
#
_symmetry.space_group_name_H-M   'P 1'
#
loop_
_entity.id
_entity.type
_entity.pdbx_description
1 polymer ?
#
loop_
_entity_poly.entity_id
_entity_poly.type
_entity_poly.pdbx_seq_one_letter_code
_entity_poly.pdbx_strand_id
1 'polypeptide(L)'
;IVGLGYDFVETKKTNDAFDSITDDKQLERARRKLNKLRQDMHAWLDTTNAEDTFTQTLIKVYTDYEATGNGYLEVGRTTGGNIGYIGHIPAKTMRVRRLRDGFIQLLYGKAVYFNNFGDSETENPIAGQEDRPNEIIHLKKYTPMNNYYGIPDIVAAQVALVGNEFSGKYNLDYFENKAVPRYIITVKGAKLSPESERKLLEFFQVGLKGKNHRSLYVPLPSDTPDSKVEFKMEPIEAGNQEGSFEKYRKSNRDEILLAHRVPINKIGTPEG
;
A
#
# COMPACT_ATOMS: atom_id res chain seq x y z
N ILE A 1 13.09 5.52 -6.99
CA ILE A 1 14.46 5.20 -7.46
C ILE A 1 14.39 4.21 -8.62
N VAL A 2 13.66 3.09 -8.47
CA VAL A 2 13.55 2.06 -9.54
C VAL A 2 12.95 2.62 -10.83
N GLY A 3 12.02 3.56 -10.76
CA GLY A 3 11.39 4.20 -11.91
C GLY A 3 12.29 5.10 -12.74
N LEU A 4 13.52 5.40 -12.28
CA LEU A 4 14.50 6.19 -13.03
C LEU A 4 15.27 5.36 -14.07
N GLY A 5 14.97 4.07 -14.18
CA GLY A 5 15.67 3.17 -15.09
C GLY A 5 16.91 2.52 -14.48
N TYR A 6 17.74 1.96 -15.34
CA TYR A 6 19.00 1.29 -14.98
C TYR A 6 20.09 1.67 -15.96
N ASP A 7 21.35 1.49 -15.55
CA ASP A 7 22.52 1.66 -16.42
C ASP A 7 23.61 0.65 -16.03
N PHE A 8 24.43 0.31 -17.02
CA PHE A 8 25.61 -0.52 -16.82
C PHE A 8 26.83 0.35 -16.57
N VAL A 9 27.46 0.19 -15.42
CA VAL A 9 28.66 0.94 -15.03
C VAL A 9 29.87 0.02 -15.02
N GLU A 10 31.03 0.58 -15.36
CA GLU A 10 32.28 -0.16 -15.28
C GLU A 10 32.60 -0.52 -13.82
N THR A 11 33.06 -1.74 -13.61
CA THR A 11 33.58 -2.15 -12.31
C THR A 11 34.96 -1.54 -12.05
N LYS A 12 35.36 -1.42 -10.79
CA LYS A 12 36.72 -0.96 -10.44
C LYS A 12 37.80 -1.76 -11.19
N LYS A 13 37.63 -3.08 -11.28
CA LYS A 13 38.56 -3.96 -12.01
C LYS A 13 38.66 -3.61 -13.50
N THR A 14 37.58 -3.20 -14.13
CA THR A 14 37.53 -2.78 -15.53
C THR A 14 38.27 -1.44 -15.70
N ASN A 15 38.05 -0.50 -14.81
CA ASN A 15 38.75 0.80 -14.82
C ASN A 15 40.25 0.64 -14.58
N ASP A 16 40.66 -0.18 -13.60
CA ASP A 16 42.07 -0.49 -13.34
C ASP A 16 42.72 -1.16 -14.58
N ALA A 17 41.99 -2.01 -15.31
CA ALA A 17 42.48 -2.59 -16.55
C ALA A 17 42.64 -1.56 -17.67
N PHE A 18 41.74 -0.57 -17.79
CA PHE A 18 41.90 0.53 -18.74
C PHE A 18 43.08 1.43 -18.41
N ASP A 19 43.29 1.76 -17.14
CA ASP A 19 44.41 2.58 -16.66
C ASP A 19 45.76 1.91 -16.91
N SER A 20 45.80 0.60 -17.04
CA SER A 20 47.03 -0.16 -17.37
C SER A 20 47.40 -0.14 -18.88
N ILE A 21 46.49 0.32 -19.78
CA ILE A 21 46.73 0.39 -21.21
C ILE A 21 47.43 1.69 -21.56
N THR A 22 48.67 1.61 -21.97
CA THR A 22 49.52 2.78 -22.35
C THR A 22 49.39 3.17 -23.82
N ASP A 23 48.88 2.29 -24.69
CA ASP A 23 48.69 2.58 -26.13
C ASP A 23 47.27 3.17 -26.38
N ASP A 24 47.21 4.40 -26.82
CA ASP A 24 45.96 5.12 -27.11
C ASP A 24 45.06 4.40 -28.11
N LYS A 25 45.62 3.74 -29.11
CA LYS A 25 44.82 2.97 -30.10
C LYS A 25 44.19 1.71 -29.48
N GLN A 26 44.90 1.06 -28.59
CA GLN A 26 44.38 -0.08 -27.87
C GLN A 26 43.32 0.34 -26.89
N LEU A 27 43.49 1.44 -26.17
CA LEU A 27 42.53 2.02 -25.25
C LEU A 27 41.23 2.41 -25.98
N GLU A 28 41.33 3.09 -27.11
CA GLU A 28 40.14 3.41 -27.91
C GLU A 28 39.39 2.16 -28.40
N ARG A 29 40.09 1.11 -28.84
CA ARG A 29 39.46 -0.14 -29.27
C ARG A 29 38.77 -0.83 -28.10
N ALA A 30 39.35 -0.86 -26.91
CA ALA A 30 38.78 -1.44 -25.71
C ALA A 30 37.52 -0.68 -25.29
N ARG A 31 37.55 0.66 -25.29
CA ARG A 31 36.38 1.51 -25.01
C ARG A 31 35.23 1.30 -26.01
N ARG A 32 35.54 1.24 -27.30
CA ARG A 32 34.52 0.94 -28.34
C ARG A 32 33.89 -0.41 -28.13
N LYS A 33 34.68 -1.44 -27.80
CA LYS A 33 34.16 -2.80 -27.49
C LYS A 33 33.27 -2.80 -26.28
N LEU A 34 33.64 -2.08 -25.22
CA LEU A 34 32.84 -1.97 -24.00
C LEU A 34 31.52 -1.25 -24.26
N ASN A 35 31.55 -0.12 -24.99
CA ASN A 35 30.34 0.61 -25.35
C ASN A 35 29.38 -0.25 -26.21
N LYS A 36 29.90 -1.02 -27.13
CA LYS A 36 29.10 -1.97 -27.91
C LYS A 36 28.47 -3.01 -27.00
N LEU A 37 29.24 -3.62 -26.09
CA LEU A 37 28.72 -4.58 -25.14
C LEU A 37 27.60 -4.00 -24.28
N ARG A 38 27.78 -2.74 -23.79
CA ARG A 38 26.73 -2.03 -23.03
C ARG A 38 25.44 -1.87 -23.87
N GLN A 39 25.55 -1.46 -25.12
CA GLN A 39 24.40 -1.34 -26.02
C GLN A 39 23.72 -2.70 -26.28
N ASP A 40 24.51 -3.74 -26.53
CA ASP A 40 24.00 -5.09 -26.75
C ASP A 40 23.27 -5.62 -25.50
N MET A 41 23.77 -5.32 -24.29
CA MET A 41 23.11 -5.70 -23.02
C MET A 41 21.81 -4.93 -22.79
N HIS A 42 21.74 -3.63 -23.11
CA HIS A 42 20.50 -2.88 -23.04
C HIS A 42 19.48 -3.44 -24.02
N ALA A 43 19.86 -3.63 -25.28
CA ALA A 43 18.97 -4.20 -26.31
C ALA A 43 18.47 -5.60 -25.92
N TRP A 44 19.34 -6.42 -25.33
CA TRP A 44 18.94 -7.74 -24.86
C TRP A 44 17.91 -7.67 -23.74
N LEU A 45 18.11 -6.82 -22.70
CA LEU A 45 17.14 -6.66 -21.63
C LEU A 45 15.78 -6.15 -22.14
N ASP A 46 15.79 -5.24 -23.12
CA ASP A 46 14.56 -4.71 -23.70
C ASP A 46 13.80 -5.75 -24.53
N THR A 47 14.47 -6.83 -24.96
CA THR A 47 13.84 -7.92 -25.75
C THR A 47 13.46 -9.15 -24.94
N THR A 48 13.82 -9.22 -23.65
CA THR A 48 13.52 -10.37 -22.79
C THR A 48 12.04 -10.51 -22.42
N ASN A 49 11.24 -9.44 -22.56
CA ASN A 49 9.82 -9.46 -22.28
C ASN A 49 9.07 -8.65 -23.35
N ALA A 50 8.03 -9.25 -23.94
CA ALA A 50 7.24 -8.61 -25.00
C ALA A 50 6.20 -7.63 -24.46
N GLU A 51 5.80 -7.74 -23.18
CA GLU A 51 4.74 -6.93 -22.58
C GLU A 51 5.28 -5.76 -21.76
N ASP A 52 6.38 -5.98 -21.04
CA ASP A 52 6.97 -5.03 -20.11
C ASP A 52 8.42 -4.74 -20.45
N THR A 53 8.82 -3.47 -20.36
CA THR A 53 10.25 -3.13 -20.30
C THR A 53 10.87 -3.67 -19.02
N PHE A 54 12.17 -3.88 -18.99
CA PHE A 54 12.87 -4.36 -17.80
C PHE A 54 12.66 -3.42 -16.61
N THR A 55 12.62 -2.10 -16.84
CA THR A 55 12.30 -1.11 -15.81
C THR A 55 10.89 -1.30 -15.23
N GLN A 56 9.88 -1.54 -16.08
CA GLN A 56 8.50 -1.81 -15.64
C GLN A 56 8.43 -3.11 -14.84
N THR A 57 9.12 -4.15 -15.29
CA THR A 57 9.24 -5.42 -14.53
C THR A 57 9.82 -5.17 -13.14
N LEU A 58 10.92 -4.40 -13.02
CA LEU A 58 11.51 -4.07 -11.73
C LEU A 58 10.56 -3.24 -10.86
N ILE A 59 9.83 -2.28 -11.42
CA ILE A 59 8.84 -1.49 -10.67
C ILE A 59 7.79 -2.41 -10.05
N LYS A 60 7.24 -3.35 -10.82
CA LYS A 60 6.25 -4.34 -10.34
C LYS A 60 6.82 -5.21 -9.22
N VAL A 61 8.02 -5.75 -9.40
CA VAL A 61 8.70 -6.59 -8.40
C VAL A 61 8.96 -5.82 -7.11
N TYR A 62 9.46 -4.59 -7.20
CA TYR A 62 9.72 -3.77 -6.02
C TYR A 62 8.44 -3.27 -5.35
N THR A 63 7.37 -3.06 -6.09
CA THR A 63 6.05 -2.78 -5.50
C THR A 63 5.59 -3.94 -4.64
N ASP A 64 5.67 -5.17 -5.15
CA ASP A 64 5.34 -6.37 -4.36
C ASP A 64 6.30 -6.55 -3.17
N TYR A 65 7.59 -6.31 -3.37
CA TYR A 65 8.61 -6.38 -2.32
C TYR A 65 8.33 -5.40 -1.17
N GLU A 66 7.94 -4.16 -1.48
CA GLU A 66 7.58 -3.17 -0.45
C GLU A 66 6.23 -3.50 0.21
N ALA A 67 5.24 -3.95 -0.57
CA ALA A 67 3.90 -4.23 -0.06
C ALA A 67 3.81 -5.53 0.76
N THR A 68 4.59 -6.56 0.38
CA THR A 68 4.47 -7.91 0.98
C THR A 68 5.74 -8.41 1.66
N GLY A 69 6.85 -7.69 1.51
CA GLY A 69 8.17 -8.15 1.90
C GLY A 69 8.81 -9.14 0.91
N ASN A 70 8.15 -9.43 -0.22
CA ASN A 70 8.56 -10.47 -1.17
C ASN A 70 8.32 -10.00 -2.60
N GLY A 71 9.33 -10.13 -3.46
CA GLY A 71 9.24 -9.88 -4.90
C GLY A 71 9.74 -11.09 -5.67
N TYR A 72 9.12 -11.38 -6.82
CA TYR A 72 9.45 -12.55 -7.62
C TYR A 72 9.71 -12.14 -9.07
N LEU A 73 10.88 -12.53 -9.56
CA LEU A 73 11.26 -12.45 -10.97
C LEU A 73 11.24 -13.88 -11.56
N GLU A 74 10.48 -14.07 -12.60
CA GLU A 74 10.50 -15.27 -13.42
C GLU A 74 11.62 -15.15 -14.44
N VAL A 75 12.37 -16.24 -14.62
CA VAL A 75 13.43 -16.36 -15.60
C VAL A 75 13.15 -17.61 -16.46
N GLY A 76 12.89 -17.38 -17.73
CA GLY A 76 12.75 -18.44 -18.73
C GLY A 76 14.05 -18.63 -19.52
N ARG A 77 14.43 -19.90 -19.75
CA ARG A 77 15.60 -20.22 -20.56
C ARG A 77 15.22 -20.74 -21.95
N THR A 78 16.03 -20.37 -22.92
CA THR A 78 15.97 -20.96 -24.25
C THR A 78 16.45 -22.41 -24.21
N THR A 79 16.20 -23.17 -25.30
CA THR A 79 16.71 -24.55 -25.49
C THR A 79 18.24 -24.63 -25.36
N GLY A 80 18.95 -23.55 -25.66
CA GLY A 80 20.40 -23.44 -25.50
C GLY A 80 20.88 -23.10 -24.08
N GLY A 81 19.95 -23.00 -23.10
CA GLY A 81 20.27 -22.67 -21.69
C GLY A 81 20.46 -21.18 -21.39
N ASN A 82 20.44 -20.30 -22.40
CA ASN A 82 20.55 -18.86 -22.20
C ASN A 82 19.23 -18.28 -21.66
N ILE A 83 19.31 -17.19 -20.89
CA ILE A 83 18.12 -16.47 -20.44
C ILE A 83 17.45 -15.82 -21.66
N GLY A 84 16.19 -16.20 -21.93
CA GLY A 84 15.38 -15.68 -23.01
C GLY A 84 14.16 -14.88 -22.55
N TYR A 85 13.80 -15.00 -21.27
CA TYR A 85 12.65 -14.30 -20.70
C TYR A 85 12.94 -13.84 -19.26
N ILE A 86 12.53 -12.62 -18.92
CA ILE A 86 12.52 -12.11 -17.57
C ILE A 86 11.17 -11.41 -17.36
N GLY A 87 10.41 -11.82 -16.34
CA GLY A 87 9.09 -11.27 -16.05
C GLY A 87 8.80 -11.15 -14.56
N HIS A 88 7.73 -10.44 -14.24
CA HIS A 88 7.23 -10.30 -12.88
C HIS A 88 6.12 -11.33 -12.62
N ILE A 89 6.17 -11.96 -11.45
CA ILE A 89 5.04 -12.76 -10.94
C ILE A 89 4.49 -12.11 -9.67
N PRO A 90 3.15 -11.87 -9.60
CA PRO A 90 2.54 -11.25 -8.42
C PRO A 90 2.75 -12.07 -7.15
N ALA A 91 3.34 -11.46 -6.13
CA ALA A 91 3.73 -12.13 -4.88
C ALA A 91 2.56 -12.83 -4.18
N LYS A 92 1.34 -12.28 -4.27
CA LYS A 92 0.12 -12.87 -3.69
C LYS A 92 -0.18 -14.27 -4.22
N THR A 93 0.24 -14.60 -5.43
CA THR A 93 -0.02 -15.90 -6.10
C THR A 93 1.05 -16.93 -5.80
N MET A 94 2.23 -16.50 -5.32
CA MET A 94 3.39 -17.36 -5.11
C MET A 94 3.40 -18.06 -3.76
N ARG A 95 3.88 -19.27 -3.74
CA ARG A 95 4.11 -20.09 -2.54
C ARG A 95 5.49 -20.72 -2.60
N VAL A 96 6.26 -20.60 -1.52
CA VAL A 96 7.54 -21.29 -1.36
C VAL A 96 7.26 -22.73 -0.94
N ARG A 97 7.86 -23.70 -1.59
CA ARG A 97 7.71 -25.11 -1.22
C ARG A 97 8.35 -25.39 0.15
N ARG A 98 7.79 -26.39 0.84
CA ARG A 98 8.24 -26.76 2.20
C ARG A 98 9.75 -27.06 2.29
N LEU A 99 10.30 -27.72 1.29
CA LEU A 99 11.73 -28.05 1.22
C LEU A 99 12.59 -26.89 0.72
N ARG A 100 11.98 -25.78 0.30
CA ARG A 100 12.63 -24.62 -0.33
C ARG A 100 13.41 -24.97 -1.61
N ASP A 101 13.00 -26.03 -2.27
CA ASP A 101 13.54 -26.57 -3.51
C ASP A 101 12.83 -26.00 -4.77
N GLY A 102 11.96 -25.02 -4.60
CA GLY A 102 11.25 -24.33 -5.67
C GLY A 102 10.02 -23.59 -5.18
N PHE A 103 9.20 -23.16 -6.12
CA PHE A 103 8.02 -22.35 -5.91
C PHE A 103 6.81 -22.91 -6.63
N ILE A 104 5.62 -22.55 -6.16
CA ILE A 104 4.35 -22.87 -6.81
C ILE A 104 3.55 -21.58 -6.95
N GLN A 105 3.11 -21.27 -8.16
CA GLN A 105 2.09 -20.26 -8.40
C GLN A 105 0.71 -20.91 -8.34
N LEU A 106 -0.18 -20.32 -7.55
CA LEU A 106 -1.58 -20.72 -7.48
C LEU A 106 -2.45 -19.63 -8.08
N LEU A 107 -3.05 -19.91 -9.22
CA LEU A 107 -3.89 -18.96 -9.94
C LEU A 107 -5.11 -19.66 -10.53
N TYR A 108 -6.32 -19.17 -10.25
CA TYR A 108 -7.59 -19.73 -10.77
C TYR A 108 -7.73 -21.26 -10.60
N GLY A 109 -7.26 -21.80 -9.46
CA GLY A 109 -7.32 -23.23 -9.19
C GLY A 109 -6.28 -24.07 -9.92
N LYS A 110 -5.39 -23.45 -10.70
CA LYS A 110 -4.26 -24.10 -11.34
C LYS A 110 -2.97 -23.88 -10.56
N ALA A 111 -2.13 -24.89 -10.50
CA ALA A 111 -0.80 -24.83 -9.91
C ALA A 111 0.26 -24.92 -11.01
N VAL A 112 1.22 -23.99 -10.98
CA VAL A 112 2.39 -23.99 -11.85
C VAL A 112 3.64 -24.06 -10.98
N TYR A 113 4.55 -24.95 -11.30
CA TYR A 113 5.80 -25.12 -10.56
C TYR A 113 6.92 -24.31 -11.20
N PHE A 114 7.83 -23.81 -10.34
CA PHE A 114 9.05 -23.09 -10.71
C PHE A 114 10.23 -23.60 -9.90
N ASN A 115 11.40 -23.67 -10.54
CA ASN A 115 12.66 -23.96 -9.89
C ASN A 115 13.25 -22.72 -9.18
N ASN A 116 14.20 -22.94 -8.29
CA ASN A 116 15.10 -21.87 -7.84
C ASN A 116 15.99 -21.43 -9.01
N PHE A 117 16.36 -20.14 -9.02
CA PHE A 117 17.26 -19.62 -10.04
C PHE A 117 18.63 -20.33 -9.97
N GLY A 118 19.08 -20.84 -11.12
CA GLY A 118 20.31 -21.59 -11.24
C GLY A 118 20.16 -23.11 -11.02
N ASP A 119 19.00 -23.59 -10.60
CA ASP A 119 18.69 -25.01 -10.41
C ASP A 119 17.94 -25.55 -11.65
N SER A 120 18.70 -25.71 -12.73
CA SER A 120 18.12 -26.01 -14.03
C SER A 120 17.89 -27.49 -14.31
N GLU A 121 18.30 -28.39 -13.41
CA GLU A 121 18.24 -29.84 -13.63
C GLU A 121 17.06 -30.51 -12.92
N THR A 122 16.32 -29.76 -12.09
CA THR A 122 15.21 -30.32 -11.32
C THR A 122 14.01 -30.61 -12.24
N GLU A 123 13.52 -31.84 -12.21
CA GLU A 123 12.30 -32.25 -12.92
C GLU A 123 11.06 -31.54 -12.33
N ASN A 124 10.05 -31.36 -13.20
CA ASN A 124 8.79 -30.80 -12.75
C ASN A 124 8.04 -31.79 -11.85
N PRO A 125 7.80 -31.47 -10.55
CA PRO A 125 7.13 -32.39 -9.63
C PRO A 125 5.62 -32.45 -9.83
N ILE A 126 5.04 -31.64 -10.71
CA ILE A 126 3.61 -31.65 -10.99
C ILE A 126 3.32 -32.66 -12.08
N ALA A 127 2.56 -33.70 -11.74
CA ALA A 127 2.18 -34.74 -12.66
C ALA A 127 1.48 -34.19 -13.93
N GLY A 128 1.93 -34.60 -15.10
CA GLY A 128 1.41 -34.17 -16.40
C GLY A 128 1.97 -32.86 -16.95
N GLN A 129 2.97 -32.27 -16.28
CA GLN A 129 3.77 -31.17 -16.84
C GLN A 129 5.14 -31.70 -17.25
N GLU A 130 5.32 -31.94 -18.53
CA GLU A 130 6.57 -32.46 -19.08
C GLU A 130 7.59 -31.37 -19.41
N ASP A 131 7.10 -30.11 -19.53
CA ASP A 131 7.96 -28.97 -19.84
C ASP A 131 8.88 -28.62 -18.69
N ARG A 132 10.10 -28.22 -19.01
CA ARG A 132 11.06 -27.71 -18.04
C ARG A 132 10.50 -26.47 -17.35
N PRO A 133 10.42 -26.45 -16.00
CA PRO A 133 9.90 -25.28 -15.29
C PRO A 133 10.83 -24.08 -15.44
N ASN A 134 10.24 -22.89 -15.56
CA ASN A 134 10.98 -21.65 -15.43
C ASN A 134 11.55 -21.50 -14.01
N GLU A 135 12.50 -20.61 -13.86
CA GLU A 135 13.22 -20.35 -12.61
C GLU A 135 12.69 -19.08 -11.94
N ILE A 136 12.81 -19.00 -10.61
CA ILE A 136 12.43 -17.83 -9.84
C ILE A 136 13.62 -17.23 -9.09
N ILE A 137 13.81 -15.92 -9.25
CA ILE A 137 14.63 -15.12 -8.35
C ILE A 137 13.69 -14.54 -7.30
N HIS A 138 13.82 -14.99 -6.05
CA HIS A 138 13.03 -14.51 -4.92
C HIS A 138 13.79 -13.43 -4.16
N LEU A 139 13.32 -12.18 -4.27
CA LEU A 139 13.76 -11.04 -3.50
C LEU A 139 12.90 -10.97 -2.23
N LYS A 140 13.50 -11.11 -1.06
CA LYS A 140 12.77 -11.03 0.21
C LYS A 140 13.43 -10.10 1.21
N LYS A 141 12.62 -9.36 1.96
CA LYS A 141 13.10 -8.57 3.10
C LYS A 141 13.54 -9.52 4.21
N TYR A 142 14.78 -9.34 4.66
CA TYR A 142 15.32 -10.17 5.73
C TYR A 142 14.49 -10.00 7.01
N THR A 143 14.16 -11.11 7.62
CA THR A 143 13.58 -11.17 8.97
C THR A 143 14.13 -12.39 9.68
N PRO A 144 14.52 -12.28 10.96
CA PRO A 144 14.97 -13.44 11.76
C PRO A 144 13.82 -14.38 12.11
N MET A 145 12.56 -13.96 11.92
CA MET A 145 11.38 -14.72 12.37
C MET A 145 10.88 -15.71 11.31
N ASN A 146 11.28 -15.56 10.05
CA ASN A 146 10.77 -16.39 8.96
C ASN A 146 11.83 -16.62 7.88
N ASN A 147 12.09 -17.89 7.57
CA ASN A 147 13.04 -18.29 6.54
C ASN A 147 12.43 -18.45 5.14
N TYR A 148 11.09 -18.51 5.03
CA TYR A 148 10.36 -18.69 3.77
C TYR A 148 10.04 -17.37 3.11
N TYR A 149 9.52 -16.41 3.89
CA TYR A 149 9.02 -15.14 3.38
C TYR A 149 9.65 -13.97 4.10
N GLY A 150 9.77 -12.86 3.41
CA GLY A 150 10.07 -11.57 4.02
C GLY A 150 8.84 -10.99 4.70
N ILE A 151 9.06 -10.02 5.59
CA ILE A 151 7.99 -9.25 6.26
C ILE A 151 8.09 -7.80 5.77
N PRO A 152 6.98 -7.18 5.32
CA PRO A 152 7.01 -5.80 4.85
C PRO A 152 7.18 -4.81 6.01
N ASP A 153 7.81 -3.67 5.73
CA ASP A 153 8.11 -2.63 6.74
C ASP A 153 6.84 -2.02 7.34
N ILE A 154 5.73 -2.02 6.59
CA ILE A 154 4.44 -1.50 7.01
C ILE A 154 3.88 -2.17 8.27
N VAL A 155 4.32 -3.40 8.58
CA VAL A 155 3.89 -4.13 9.79
C VAL A 155 4.27 -3.36 11.05
N ALA A 156 5.40 -2.64 11.06
CA ALA A 156 5.82 -1.81 12.19
C ALA A 156 4.87 -0.63 12.43
N ALA A 157 4.20 -0.11 11.38
CA ALA A 157 3.26 1.00 11.45
C ALA A 157 1.78 0.56 11.42
N GLN A 158 1.48 -0.72 11.69
CA GLN A 158 0.13 -1.26 11.61
C GLN A 158 -0.87 -0.50 12.47
N VAL A 159 -0.46 -0.08 13.68
CA VAL A 159 -1.31 0.69 14.61
C VAL A 159 -1.65 2.06 14.02
N ALA A 160 -0.65 2.73 13.42
CA ALA A 160 -0.85 4.04 12.79
C ALA A 160 -1.78 3.95 11.56
N LEU A 161 -1.68 2.88 10.77
CA LEU A 161 -2.58 2.62 9.64
C LEU A 161 -4.03 2.43 10.09
N VAL A 162 -4.24 1.54 11.06
CA VAL A 162 -5.56 1.25 11.62
C VAL A 162 -6.14 2.50 12.26
N GLY A 163 -5.31 3.26 13.00
CA GLY A 163 -5.70 4.53 13.60
C GLY A 163 -6.15 5.58 12.56
N ASN A 164 -5.46 5.68 11.43
CA ASN A 164 -5.88 6.56 10.33
C ASN A 164 -7.20 6.12 9.69
N GLU A 165 -7.41 4.82 9.52
CA GLU A 165 -8.66 4.27 8.99
C GLU A 165 -9.83 4.59 9.92
N PHE A 166 -9.69 4.34 11.23
CA PHE A 166 -10.73 4.64 12.21
C PHE A 166 -11.00 6.14 12.32
N SER A 167 -9.96 6.99 12.29
CA SER A 167 -10.14 8.45 12.27
C SER A 167 -10.92 8.91 11.04
N GLY A 168 -10.64 8.31 9.88
CA GLY A 168 -11.38 8.59 8.64
C GLY A 168 -12.84 8.15 8.73
N LYS A 169 -13.11 6.95 9.22
CA LYS A 169 -14.48 6.43 9.43
C LYS A 169 -15.24 7.29 10.44
N TYR A 170 -14.62 7.63 11.56
CA TYR A 170 -15.26 8.49 12.55
C TYR A 170 -15.64 9.85 11.97
N ASN A 171 -14.76 10.49 11.21
CA ASN A 171 -15.07 11.76 10.56
C ASN A 171 -16.22 11.62 9.56
N LEU A 172 -16.23 10.55 8.76
CA LEU A 172 -17.30 10.27 7.81
C LEU A 172 -18.63 10.08 8.53
N ASP A 173 -18.67 9.23 9.56
CA ASP A 173 -19.85 8.99 10.39
C ASP A 173 -20.32 10.28 11.08
N TYR A 174 -19.39 11.09 11.53
CA TYR A 174 -19.69 12.39 12.14
C TYR A 174 -20.39 13.34 11.14
N PHE A 175 -19.89 13.39 9.90
CA PHE A 175 -20.51 14.23 8.86
C PHE A 175 -21.85 13.65 8.35
N GLU A 176 -21.95 12.34 8.20
CA GLU A 176 -23.17 11.68 7.73
C GLU A 176 -24.28 11.69 8.79
N ASN A 177 -23.94 11.31 10.02
CA ASN A 177 -24.93 11.10 11.07
C ASN A 177 -25.02 12.26 12.05
N LYS A 178 -24.08 13.23 11.98
CA LYS A 178 -23.97 14.33 12.98
C LYS A 178 -24.10 13.80 14.42
N ALA A 179 -23.35 12.72 14.71
CA ALA A 179 -23.52 11.78 15.81
C ALA A 179 -23.34 12.34 17.24
N VAL A 180 -23.17 13.64 17.40
CA VAL A 180 -23.17 14.27 18.73
C VAL A 180 -24.52 14.93 18.93
N PRO A 181 -25.27 14.62 20.02
CA PRO A 181 -26.46 15.37 20.36
C PRO A 181 -26.06 16.84 20.53
N ARG A 182 -26.59 17.70 19.65
CA ARG A 182 -26.18 19.11 19.57
C ARG A 182 -26.79 19.96 20.66
N TYR A 183 -27.85 19.46 21.29
CA TYR A 183 -28.64 20.27 22.22
C TYR A 183 -29.16 19.42 23.38
N ILE A 184 -29.12 19.97 24.56
CA ILE A 184 -29.90 19.54 25.71
C ILE A 184 -31.17 20.39 25.74
N ILE A 185 -32.31 19.74 25.71
CA ILE A 185 -33.61 20.41 25.81
C ILE A 185 -34.15 20.20 27.19
N THR A 186 -34.32 21.30 27.90
CA THR A 186 -34.89 21.32 29.25
C THR A 186 -36.24 22.03 29.23
N VAL A 187 -37.28 21.33 29.70
CA VAL A 187 -38.63 21.90 29.86
C VAL A 187 -38.91 21.99 31.35
N LYS A 188 -39.16 23.18 31.86
CA LYS A 188 -39.53 23.42 33.25
C LYS A 188 -40.93 24.04 33.30
N GLY A 189 -41.71 23.66 34.32
CA GLY A 189 -43.00 24.27 34.59
C GLY A 189 -44.19 23.71 33.83
N ALA A 190 -43.97 22.70 32.93
CA ALA A 190 -45.06 22.01 32.26
C ALA A 190 -44.74 20.52 32.08
N LYS A 191 -45.74 19.64 32.12
CA LYS A 191 -45.65 18.27 31.63
C LYS A 191 -45.98 18.25 30.14
N LEU A 192 -45.06 17.72 29.34
CA LEU A 192 -45.34 17.47 27.95
C LEU A 192 -46.48 16.45 27.81
N SER A 193 -47.43 16.71 26.93
CA SER A 193 -48.41 15.70 26.56
C SER A 193 -47.75 14.51 25.90
N PRO A 194 -48.26 13.26 26.03
CA PRO A 194 -47.67 12.10 25.36
C PRO A 194 -47.55 12.27 23.84
N GLU A 195 -48.42 13.07 23.23
CA GLU A 195 -48.37 13.37 21.80
C GLU A 195 -47.25 14.36 21.46
N SER A 196 -46.99 15.35 22.30
CA SER A 196 -45.90 16.31 22.12
C SER A 196 -44.53 15.62 22.34
N GLU A 197 -44.43 14.74 23.33
CA GLU A 197 -43.25 13.91 23.60
C GLU A 197 -42.94 13.02 22.41
N ARG A 198 -43.93 12.32 21.86
CA ARG A 198 -43.77 11.47 20.68
C ARG A 198 -43.31 12.27 19.44
N LYS A 199 -43.89 13.45 19.19
CA LYS A 199 -43.49 14.33 18.08
C LYS A 199 -42.06 14.84 18.23
N LEU A 200 -41.62 15.15 19.45
CA LEU A 200 -40.25 15.51 19.77
C LEU A 200 -39.30 14.37 19.49
N LEU A 201 -39.58 13.16 20.00
CA LEU A 201 -38.75 11.97 19.79
C LEU A 201 -38.68 11.61 18.28
N GLU A 202 -39.79 11.65 17.57
CA GLU A 202 -39.83 11.38 16.14
C GLU A 202 -39.00 12.41 15.34
N PHE A 203 -39.06 13.70 15.72
CA PHE A 203 -38.24 14.74 15.11
C PHE A 203 -36.74 14.47 15.30
N PHE A 204 -36.33 14.07 16.51
CA PHE A 204 -34.91 13.78 16.76
C PHE A 204 -34.45 12.45 16.15
N GLN A 205 -35.29 11.44 16.10
CA GLN A 205 -34.92 10.13 15.53
C GLN A 205 -34.96 10.09 13.99
N VAL A 206 -35.95 10.74 13.39
CA VAL A 206 -36.23 10.64 11.96
C VAL A 206 -36.00 11.97 11.24
N GLY A 207 -36.39 13.08 11.83
CA GLY A 207 -36.41 14.41 11.22
C GLY A 207 -35.04 15.02 10.99
N LEU A 208 -34.00 14.62 11.76
CA LEU A 208 -32.64 15.14 11.66
C LEU A 208 -31.72 14.29 10.76
N LYS A 209 -32.13 13.06 10.40
CA LYS A 209 -31.35 12.25 9.46
C LYS A 209 -31.34 12.89 8.06
N GLY A 210 -30.19 13.37 7.62
CA GLY A 210 -29.94 13.77 6.23
C GLY A 210 -30.48 15.14 5.77
N LYS A 211 -31.01 16.00 6.68
CA LYS A 211 -31.49 17.33 6.30
C LYS A 211 -30.94 18.43 7.22
N ASN A 212 -30.15 19.32 6.65
CA ASN A 212 -29.65 20.52 7.32
C ASN A 212 -30.80 21.54 7.46
N HIS A 213 -30.99 22.11 8.64
CA HIS A 213 -31.92 23.22 8.95
C HIS A 213 -33.43 22.86 8.94
N ARG A 214 -33.87 22.14 9.96
CA ARG A 214 -35.29 22.09 10.31
C ARG A 214 -35.54 22.82 11.63
N SER A 215 -36.51 23.73 11.61
CA SER A 215 -37.06 24.35 12.82
C SER A 215 -38.10 23.42 13.44
N LEU A 216 -38.00 23.20 14.73
CA LEU A 216 -38.98 22.43 15.49
C LEU A 216 -39.94 23.42 16.19
N TYR A 217 -41.21 23.33 15.89
CA TYR A 217 -42.27 24.01 16.62
C TYR A 217 -42.96 23.00 17.55
N VAL A 218 -42.83 23.23 18.88
CA VAL A 218 -43.51 22.41 19.90
C VAL A 218 -44.42 23.32 20.70
N PRO A 219 -45.76 23.20 20.58
CA PRO A 219 -46.68 23.89 21.50
C PRO A 219 -46.59 23.25 22.88
N LEU A 220 -46.31 24.03 23.87
CA LEU A 220 -46.30 23.63 25.29
C LEU A 220 -47.63 24.03 25.93
N PRO A 221 -48.48 23.03 26.35
CA PRO A 221 -49.67 23.37 27.10
C PRO A 221 -49.31 23.89 28.46
N SER A 222 -49.93 24.98 28.88
CA SER A 222 -49.87 25.55 30.23
C SER A 222 -51.12 25.14 31.01
N ASP A 223 -50.95 24.42 32.08
CA ASP A 223 -52.07 23.95 32.91
C ASP A 223 -52.65 25.03 33.82
N THR A 224 -51.98 26.19 33.96
CA THR A 224 -52.46 27.32 34.74
C THR A 224 -52.07 28.66 34.13
N PRO A 225 -52.90 29.74 34.24
CA PRO A 225 -52.60 31.05 33.64
C PRO A 225 -51.34 31.73 34.14
N ASP A 226 -50.78 31.30 35.29
CA ASP A 226 -49.61 31.89 35.94
C ASP A 226 -48.36 31.01 35.89
N SER A 227 -48.37 29.83 35.27
CA SER A 227 -47.21 29.00 35.18
C SER A 227 -46.23 29.49 34.11
N LYS A 228 -45.08 29.97 34.54
CA LYS A 228 -43.96 30.27 33.63
C LYS A 228 -43.38 29.00 33.09
N VAL A 229 -43.77 28.65 31.87
CA VAL A 229 -43.15 27.54 31.16
C VAL A 229 -41.85 28.02 30.53
N GLU A 230 -40.74 27.47 30.96
CA GLU A 230 -39.42 27.75 30.42
C GLU A 230 -38.98 26.60 29.53
N PHE A 231 -38.76 26.90 28.25
CA PHE A 231 -38.16 25.99 27.30
C PHE A 231 -36.74 26.48 26.99
N LYS A 232 -35.74 25.70 27.38
CA LYS A 232 -34.34 26.02 27.16
C LYS A 232 -33.68 25.00 26.30
N MET A 233 -33.00 25.45 25.25
CA MET A 233 -32.20 24.63 24.36
C MET A 233 -30.74 25.06 24.47
N GLU A 234 -29.94 24.22 25.09
CA GLU A 234 -28.51 24.46 25.27
C GLU A 234 -27.71 23.64 24.29
N PRO A 235 -26.85 24.27 23.48
CA PRO A 235 -25.94 23.51 22.63
C PRO A 235 -24.95 22.74 23.51
N ILE A 236 -24.76 21.46 23.24
CA ILE A 236 -23.65 20.69 23.78
C ILE A 236 -22.45 21.09 22.93
N GLU A 237 -21.54 21.87 23.48
CA GLU A 237 -20.27 22.13 22.84
C GLU A 237 -19.51 20.81 22.71
N ALA A 238 -19.43 20.29 21.50
CA ALA A 238 -18.45 19.30 21.15
C ALA A 238 -17.09 19.96 21.28
N GLY A 239 -16.49 19.83 22.45
CA GLY A 239 -15.18 20.43 22.74
C GLY A 239 -14.18 20.08 21.64
N ASN A 240 -13.22 20.96 21.39
CA ASN A 240 -12.14 21.00 20.40
C ASN A 240 -11.49 19.64 20.00
N GLN A 241 -12.28 18.70 19.50
CA GLN A 241 -11.77 17.39 19.05
C GLN A 241 -11.16 17.47 17.64
N GLU A 242 -11.55 18.46 16.84
CA GLU A 242 -11.04 18.62 15.47
C GLU A 242 -9.52 18.79 15.42
N GLY A 243 -8.96 19.64 16.27
CA GLY A 243 -7.50 19.83 16.35
C GLY A 243 -6.72 18.63 16.88
N SER A 244 -7.37 17.74 17.66
CA SER A 244 -6.73 16.52 18.16
C SER A 244 -6.63 15.45 17.07
N PHE A 245 -7.64 15.33 16.20
CA PHE A 245 -7.63 14.38 15.08
C PHE A 245 -6.62 14.78 14.01
N GLU A 246 -6.46 16.06 13.72
CA GLU A 246 -5.43 16.54 12.78
C GLU A 246 -4.03 16.17 13.25
N LYS A 247 -3.70 16.48 14.51
CA LYS A 247 -2.42 16.11 15.12
C LYS A 247 -2.19 14.59 15.12
N TYR A 248 -3.22 13.83 15.45
CA TYR A 248 -3.16 12.37 15.45
C TYR A 248 -2.87 11.81 14.07
N ARG A 249 -3.57 12.29 13.03
CA ARG A 249 -3.35 11.87 11.65
C ARG A 249 -1.95 12.27 11.14
N LYS A 250 -1.47 13.46 11.54
CA LYS A 250 -0.10 13.90 11.22
C LYS A 250 0.93 12.98 11.87
N SER A 251 0.76 12.66 13.16
CA SER A 251 1.64 11.71 13.86
C SER A 251 1.64 10.32 13.22
N ASN A 252 0.46 9.80 12.87
CA ASN A 252 0.35 8.49 12.20
C ASN A 252 1.01 8.49 10.82
N ARG A 253 0.87 9.58 10.05
CA ARG A 253 1.56 9.74 8.77
C ARG A 253 3.06 9.65 8.95
N ASP A 254 3.60 10.38 9.93
CA ASP A 254 5.03 10.45 10.18
C ASP A 254 5.57 9.08 10.63
N GLU A 255 4.81 8.32 11.43
CA GLU A 255 5.14 6.95 11.83
C GLU A 255 5.17 5.99 10.64
N ILE A 256 4.19 6.08 9.72
CA ILE A 256 4.15 5.28 8.49
C ILE A 256 5.36 5.60 7.61
N LEU A 257 5.70 6.87 7.43
CA LEU A 257 6.86 7.29 6.65
C LEU A 257 8.17 6.80 7.28
N LEU A 258 8.27 6.86 8.60
CA LEU A 258 9.43 6.36 9.34
C LEU A 258 9.60 4.86 9.16
N ALA A 259 8.51 4.09 9.22
CA ALA A 259 8.54 2.65 8.99
C ALA A 259 9.11 2.30 7.61
N HIS A 260 8.74 3.06 6.58
CA HIS A 260 9.27 2.91 5.22
C HIS A 260 10.59 3.65 4.97
N ARG A 261 11.15 4.33 5.98
CA ARG A 261 12.40 5.13 5.84
C ARG A 261 12.32 6.19 4.74
N VAL A 262 11.12 6.74 4.53
CA VAL A 262 10.88 7.79 3.53
C VAL A 262 10.84 9.14 4.22
N PRO A 263 11.77 10.06 3.93
CA PRO A 263 11.74 11.40 4.50
C PRO A 263 10.55 12.20 3.92
N ILE A 264 9.90 13.01 4.77
CA ILE A 264 8.67 13.73 4.44
C ILE A 264 8.81 14.64 3.21
N ASN A 265 9.99 15.23 3.00
CA ASN A 265 10.28 16.08 1.85
C ASN A 265 10.26 15.36 0.49
N LYS A 266 10.27 14.01 0.49
CA LYS A 266 10.19 13.21 -0.73
C LYS A 266 8.76 12.98 -1.22
N ILE A 267 7.76 13.24 -0.38
CA ILE A 267 6.34 13.09 -0.75
C ILE A 267 5.66 14.41 -1.14
N GLY A 268 6.46 15.50 -1.27
CA GLY A 268 5.97 16.77 -1.82
C GLY A 268 5.06 17.57 -0.88
N THR A 269 5.04 17.28 0.42
CA THR A 269 4.41 18.15 1.42
C THR A 269 5.48 19.08 2.00
N PRO A 270 5.63 20.33 1.52
CA PRO A 270 6.44 21.30 2.21
C PRO A 270 5.77 21.56 3.56
N GLU A 271 6.49 21.33 4.65
CA GLU A 271 6.10 21.94 5.92
C GLU A 271 6.39 23.43 5.78
N GLY A 272 5.31 24.23 5.71
CA GLY A 272 5.41 25.67 5.83
C GLY A 272 5.75 26.06 7.26
#